data_2a332a14251b9fd56eb98868750c4ca1
#
_entry.id   2a332a14251b9fd56eb98868750c4ca1
#
_cell.length_a   1.000
_cell.length_b   1.000
_cell.length_c   1.000
_cell.angle_alpha   90.00
_cell.angle_beta   90.00
_cell.angle_gamma   90.00
#
_symmetry.space_group_name_H-M   'P 1'
#
loop_
_entity.id
_entity.type
_entity.pdbx_description
1 polymer ?
#
loop_
_entity_poly.entity_id
_entity_poly.type
_entity_poly.pdbx_seq_one_letter_code
_entity_poly.pdbx_strand_id
1 'polypeptide(L)'
;MTQESTARARPWLLVGSSTVVIAWGGNQFLPLMQMYRALFDYSQFEVDVLLAFYIVGIIPGFALAGPLSDRHGRKPVMVAGLALGILGSALLAVTSSSLIGMCLGRTVSGLSVAAGMVVGSSWIKEHSQLEGRGEAGARRAAIALSLGFAGGAGVLVCCAGAVLLSLAADDGDLWPVAVAAPVFGLGYGLTMVAGLTAVQALATPQTLAGVAAVFYALTYVGFLLPAALAAVAGAVDMRILLLAVAAVGVLTAAASSASLRGLGRGQ
;
A
#
# COMPACT_ATOMS: atom_id res chain seq x y z
N MET A 1 -37.53 25.88 -23.55
CA MET A 1 -36.27 26.06 -22.85
C MET A 1 -35.87 24.69 -22.31
N THR A 2 -35.11 23.96 -23.11
CA THR A 2 -34.58 22.64 -22.79
C THR A 2 -33.28 22.85 -21.99
N GLN A 3 -33.31 22.56 -20.69
CA GLN A 3 -32.08 22.46 -19.87
C GLN A 3 -31.30 21.25 -20.37
N GLU A 4 -30.23 21.51 -21.13
CA GLU A 4 -29.18 20.55 -21.34
C GLU A 4 -28.53 20.21 -19.98
N SER A 5 -28.86 19.01 -19.49
CA SER A 5 -28.18 18.34 -18.42
C SER A 5 -26.78 17.97 -18.94
N THR A 6 -25.86 18.93 -18.93
CA THR A 6 -24.43 18.62 -19.06
C THR A 6 -24.06 17.70 -17.90
N ALA A 7 -23.85 16.43 -18.22
CA ALA A 7 -23.34 15.43 -17.28
C ALA A 7 -22.07 16.00 -16.66
N ARG A 8 -22.15 16.53 -15.43
CA ARG A 8 -20.99 17.00 -14.66
C ARG A 8 -20.07 15.81 -14.51
N ALA A 9 -19.02 15.79 -15.31
CA ALA A 9 -17.95 14.81 -15.15
C ALA A 9 -17.54 14.85 -13.68
N ARG A 10 -17.72 13.72 -12.97
CA ARG A 10 -17.38 13.63 -11.56
C ARG A 10 -15.86 13.66 -11.44
N PRO A 11 -15.25 14.76 -10.96
CA PRO A 11 -13.78 14.95 -11.02
C PRO A 11 -13.01 13.83 -10.32
N TRP A 12 -13.60 13.24 -9.27
CA TRP A 12 -13.02 12.12 -8.54
C TRP A 12 -12.85 10.84 -9.39
N LEU A 13 -13.66 10.64 -10.45
CA LEU A 13 -13.50 9.50 -11.35
C LEU A 13 -12.22 9.61 -12.18
N LEU A 14 -11.85 10.83 -12.62
CA LEU A 14 -10.61 11.06 -13.35
C LEU A 14 -9.39 10.82 -12.45
N VAL A 15 -9.44 11.28 -11.20
CA VAL A 15 -8.38 11.03 -10.23
C VAL A 15 -8.30 9.53 -9.90
N GLY A 16 -9.45 8.90 -9.67
CA GLY A 16 -9.53 7.46 -9.40
C GLY A 16 -8.99 6.61 -10.54
N SER A 17 -9.34 6.90 -11.79
CA SER A 17 -8.81 6.18 -12.95
C SER A 17 -7.31 6.35 -13.10
N SER A 18 -6.77 7.57 -12.91
CA SER A 18 -5.32 7.81 -12.93
C SER A 18 -4.59 7.01 -11.85
N THR A 19 -5.15 6.95 -10.64
CA THR A 19 -4.60 6.16 -9.53
C THR A 19 -4.61 4.66 -9.85
N VAL A 20 -5.70 4.14 -10.45
CA VAL A 20 -5.79 2.74 -10.88
C VAL A 20 -4.75 2.41 -11.94
N VAL A 21 -4.56 3.28 -12.96
CA VAL A 21 -3.55 3.06 -14.00
C VAL A 21 -2.14 3.03 -13.42
N ILE A 22 -1.82 3.94 -12.51
CA ILE A 22 -0.51 3.96 -11.82
C ILE A 22 -0.32 2.69 -10.98
N ALA A 23 -1.34 2.30 -10.21
CA ALA A 23 -1.28 1.09 -9.38
C ALA A 23 -1.11 -0.17 -10.24
N TRP A 24 -1.83 -0.27 -11.37
CA TRP A 24 -1.69 -1.36 -12.33
C TRP A 24 -0.25 -1.40 -12.88
N GLY A 25 0.28 -0.27 -13.35
CA GLY A 25 1.64 -0.17 -13.90
C GLY A 25 2.72 -0.60 -12.90
N GLY A 26 2.54 -0.29 -11.62
CA GLY A 26 3.45 -0.72 -10.56
C GLY A 26 3.39 -2.21 -10.25
N ASN A 27 2.22 -2.83 -10.40
CA ASN A 27 1.98 -4.23 -10.04
C ASN A 27 2.08 -5.21 -11.23
N GLN A 28 2.13 -4.73 -12.47
CA GLN A 28 2.24 -5.58 -13.68
C GLN A 28 3.47 -6.50 -13.70
N PHE A 29 4.52 -6.13 -12.95
CA PHE A 29 5.76 -6.93 -12.87
C PHE A 29 5.53 -8.29 -12.20
N LEU A 30 4.69 -8.38 -11.17
CA LEU A 30 4.49 -9.60 -10.40
C LEU A 30 4.01 -10.79 -11.25
N PRO A 31 2.96 -10.67 -12.08
CA PRO A 31 2.56 -11.76 -12.97
C PRO A 31 3.57 -12.05 -14.08
N LEU A 32 4.37 -11.05 -14.49
CA LEU A 32 5.41 -11.24 -15.52
C LEU A 32 6.71 -11.83 -14.97
N MET A 33 6.86 -11.93 -13.65
CA MET A 33 8.06 -12.45 -13.00
C MET A 33 8.47 -13.84 -13.52
N GLN A 34 7.51 -14.76 -13.66
CA GLN A 34 7.77 -16.10 -14.17
C GLN A 34 8.23 -16.07 -15.62
N MET A 35 7.68 -15.17 -16.42
CA MET A 35 8.10 -14.96 -17.80
C MET A 35 9.55 -14.45 -17.87
N TYR A 36 9.92 -13.48 -17.06
CA TYR A 36 11.30 -12.97 -17.01
C TYR A 36 12.28 -14.07 -16.60
N ARG A 37 11.95 -14.93 -15.64
CA ARG A 37 12.77 -16.06 -15.25
C ARG A 37 12.92 -17.06 -16.39
N ALA A 38 11.85 -17.39 -17.10
CA ALA A 38 11.87 -18.37 -18.18
C ALA A 38 12.57 -17.87 -19.45
N LEU A 39 12.48 -16.58 -19.78
CA LEU A 39 13.03 -16.03 -21.03
C LEU A 39 14.44 -15.45 -20.88
N PHE A 40 14.82 -14.99 -19.70
CA PHE A 40 16.08 -14.29 -19.46
C PHE A 40 16.94 -14.95 -18.38
N ASP A 41 16.59 -16.16 -17.95
CA ASP A 41 17.31 -16.98 -16.96
C ASP A 41 17.61 -16.27 -15.61
N TYR A 42 16.74 -15.34 -15.21
CA TYR A 42 16.89 -14.70 -13.93
C TYR A 42 16.77 -15.69 -12.76
N SER A 43 17.78 -15.70 -11.90
CA SER A 43 17.76 -16.45 -10.64
C SER A 43 16.70 -15.89 -9.67
N GLN A 44 16.32 -16.66 -8.67
CA GLN A 44 15.42 -16.19 -7.61
C GLN A 44 15.99 -14.95 -6.91
N PHE A 45 17.30 -14.94 -6.64
CA PHE A 45 17.97 -13.81 -5.99
C PHE A 45 17.84 -12.52 -6.82
N GLU A 46 18.04 -12.59 -8.15
CA GLU A 46 17.90 -11.41 -9.02
C GLU A 46 16.48 -10.87 -9.03
N VAL A 47 15.48 -11.76 -8.99
CA VAL A 47 14.07 -11.36 -8.87
C VAL A 47 13.81 -10.66 -7.53
N ASP A 48 14.36 -11.16 -6.45
CA ASP A 48 14.22 -10.54 -5.13
C ASP A 48 14.92 -9.16 -5.08
N VAL A 49 16.06 -9.02 -5.76
CA VAL A 49 16.73 -7.73 -5.98
C VAL A 49 15.82 -6.76 -6.73
N LEU A 50 15.14 -7.20 -7.79
CA LEU A 50 14.20 -6.35 -8.55
C LEU A 50 13.02 -5.89 -7.67
N LEU A 51 12.53 -6.73 -6.76
CA LEU A 51 11.51 -6.32 -5.79
C LEU A 51 12.06 -5.31 -4.78
N ALA A 52 13.30 -5.50 -4.31
CA ALA A 52 13.96 -4.53 -3.42
C ALA A 52 14.13 -3.16 -4.09
N PHE A 53 14.55 -3.10 -5.35
CA PHE A 53 14.71 -1.85 -6.10
C PHE A 53 13.37 -1.12 -6.32
N TYR A 54 12.26 -1.82 -6.40
CA TYR A 54 10.95 -1.19 -6.37
C TYR A 54 10.68 -0.45 -5.05
N ILE A 55 11.07 -1.05 -3.92
CA ILE A 55 10.93 -0.42 -2.60
C ILE A 55 11.89 0.77 -2.47
N VAL A 56 13.12 0.66 -3.02
CA VAL A 56 14.09 1.77 -3.09
C VAL A 56 13.50 2.98 -3.83
N GLY A 57 12.64 2.78 -4.82
CA GLY A 57 11.90 3.86 -5.47
C GLY A 57 10.71 4.37 -4.65
N ILE A 58 9.95 3.49 -4.03
CA ILE A 58 8.73 3.83 -3.29
C ILE A 58 9.02 4.71 -2.07
N ILE A 59 10.01 4.36 -1.24
CA ILE A 59 10.29 5.05 0.02
C ILE A 59 10.63 6.54 -0.21
N PRO A 60 11.64 6.91 -1.04
CA PRO A 60 11.89 8.30 -1.35
C PRO A 60 10.74 8.95 -2.13
N GLY A 61 10.02 8.19 -2.96
CA GLY A 61 8.83 8.67 -3.66
C GLY A 61 7.77 9.18 -2.68
N PHE A 62 7.49 8.47 -1.60
CA PHE A 62 6.58 8.93 -0.55
C PHE A 62 7.10 10.18 0.17
N ALA A 63 8.38 10.21 0.51
CA ALA A 63 8.99 11.34 1.19
C ALA A 63 8.92 12.64 0.34
N LEU A 64 9.01 12.50 -0.98
CA LEU A 64 9.00 13.63 -1.92
C LEU A 64 7.58 14.01 -2.37
N ALA A 65 6.73 13.03 -2.70
CA ALA A 65 5.41 13.28 -3.30
C ALA A 65 4.47 14.06 -2.36
N GLY A 66 4.51 13.78 -1.05
CA GLY A 66 3.71 14.49 -0.06
C GLY A 66 3.99 15.98 -0.04
N PRO A 67 5.18 16.41 0.37
CA PRO A 67 5.55 17.84 0.42
C PRO A 67 5.45 18.54 -0.94
N LEU A 68 5.82 17.88 -2.04
CA LEU A 68 5.68 18.44 -3.38
C LEU A 68 4.22 18.71 -3.72
N SER A 69 3.34 17.76 -3.41
CA SER A 69 1.91 17.88 -3.68
C SER A 69 1.24 18.94 -2.80
N ASP A 70 1.69 19.09 -1.55
CA ASP A 70 1.18 20.13 -0.66
C ASP A 70 1.63 21.54 -1.09
N ARG A 71 2.85 21.67 -1.68
CA ARG A 71 3.40 22.95 -2.13
C ARG A 71 2.96 23.37 -3.53
N HIS A 72 2.93 22.44 -4.49
CA HIS A 72 2.70 22.73 -5.92
C HIS A 72 1.29 22.34 -6.39
N GLY A 73 0.50 21.71 -5.51
CA GLY A 73 -0.82 21.20 -5.82
C GLY A 73 -0.82 19.74 -6.32
N ARG A 74 -2.01 19.16 -6.37
CA ARG A 74 -2.19 17.72 -6.66
C ARG A 74 -1.90 17.38 -8.12
N LYS A 75 -2.38 18.22 -9.04
CA LYS A 75 -2.33 17.95 -10.48
C LYS A 75 -0.93 17.75 -11.04
N PRO A 76 0.05 18.67 -10.84
CA PRO A 76 1.38 18.51 -11.41
C PRO A 76 2.10 17.27 -10.89
N VAL A 77 1.96 16.94 -9.62
CA VAL A 77 2.60 15.74 -9.03
C VAL A 77 1.96 14.45 -9.55
N MET A 78 0.64 14.43 -9.77
CA MET A 78 -0.05 13.31 -10.40
C MET A 78 0.42 13.10 -11.85
N VAL A 79 0.54 14.18 -12.63
CA VAL A 79 1.05 14.11 -14.01
C VAL A 79 2.49 13.61 -14.05
N ALA A 80 3.35 14.10 -13.15
CA ALA A 80 4.71 13.58 -13.01
C ALA A 80 4.72 12.09 -12.64
N GLY A 81 3.85 11.65 -11.73
CA GLY A 81 3.68 10.24 -11.38
C GLY A 81 3.30 9.38 -12.59
N LEU A 82 2.35 9.84 -13.41
CA LEU A 82 1.96 9.14 -14.65
C LEU A 82 3.13 9.06 -15.65
N ALA A 83 3.86 10.15 -15.85
CA ALA A 83 5.03 10.19 -16.74
C ALA A 83 6.12 9.20 -16.26
N LEU A 84 6.40 9.16 -14.96
CA LEU A 84 7.32 8.20 -14.36
C LEU A 84 6.83 6.76 -14.55
N GLY A 85 5.51 6.51 -14.47
CA GLY A 85 4.93 5.18 -14.71
C GLY A 85 5.14 4.70 -16.14
N ILE A 86 4.94 5.59 -17.12
CA ILE A 86 5.20 5.30 -18.54
C ILE A 86 6.70 5.03 -18.74
N LEU A 87 7.57 5.88 -18.19
CA LEU A 87 9.02 5.71 -18.29
C LEU A 87 9.50 4.42 -17.64
N GLY A 88 9.02 4.09 -16.45
CA GLY A 88 9.34 2.85 -15.75
C GLY A 88 8.93 1.62 -16.54
N SER A 89 7.70 1.61 -17.09
CA SER A 89 7.22 0.50 -17.93
C SER A 89 8.01 0.38 -19.23
N ALA A 90 8.37 1.49 -19.86
CA ALA A 90 9.21 1.48 -21.08
C ALA A 90 10.62 0.95 -20.78
N LEU A 91 11.24 1.37 -19.67
CA LEU A 91 12.53 0.83 -19.24
C LEU A 91 12.46 -0.68 -19.02
N LEU A 92 11.48 -1.17 -18.28
CA LEU A 92 11.30 -2.61 -18.06
C LEU A 92 11.14 -3.40 -19.38
N ALA A 93 10.44 -2.83 -20.36
CA ALA A 93 10.25 -3.47 -21.66
C ALA A 93 11.53 -3.51 -22.50
N VAL A 94 12.27 -2.39 -22.54
CA VAL A 94 13.46 -2.25 -23.41
C VAL A 94 14.71 -2.88 -22.80
N THR A 95 14.81 -2.95 -21.48
CA THR A 95 15.99 -3.47 -20.78
C THR A 95 15.76 -4.82 -20.10
N SER A 96 14.79 -5.59 -20.56
CA SER A 96 14.39 -6.87 -19.95
C SER A 96 15.50 -7.90 -19.81
N SER A 97 16.54 -7.83 -20.67
CA SER A 97 17.73 -8.70 -20.61
C SER A 97 18.85 -8.16 -19.71
N SER A 98 18.71 -6.95 -19.15
CA SER A 98 19.73 -6.31 -18.31
C SER A 98 19.23 -6.12 -16.89
N LEU A 99 19.84 -6.79 -15.90
CA LEU A 99 19.48 -6.66 -14.50
C LEU A 99 19.54 -5.19 -14.03
N ILE A 100 20.58 -4.45 -14.43
CA ILE A 100 20.72 -3.03 -14.05
C ILE A 100 19.58 -2.20 -14.65
N GLY A 101 19.26 -2.39 -15.92
CA GLY A 101 18.16 -1.70 -16.58
C GLY A 101 16.81 -2.02 -15.93
N MET A 102 16.58 -3.27 -15.57
CA MET A 102 15.40 -3.72 -14.84
C MET A 102 15.33 -3.08 -13.44
N CYS A 103 16.45 -3.00 -12.71
CA CYS A 103 16.52 -2.32 -11.41
C CYS A 103 16.14 -0.82 -11.53
N LEU A 104 16.66 -0.12 -12.54
CA LEU A 104 16.28 1.27 -12.82
C LEU A 104 14.80 1.41 -13.15
N GLY A 105 14.27 0.54 -14.00
CA GLY A 105 12.86 0.50 -14.35
C GLY A 105 11.98 0.28 -13.12
N ARG A 106 12.36 -0.63 -12.21
CA ARG A 106 11.66 -0.89 -10.95
C ARG A 106 11.71 0.30 -10.00
N THR A 107 12.86 0.97 -9.87
CA THR A 107 12.99 2.17 -9.05
C THR A 107 12.08 3.29 -9.55
N VAL A 108 12.08 3.54 -10.86
CA VAL A 108 11.21 4.56 -11.48
C VAL A 108 9.74 4.21 -11.32
N SER A 109 9.37 2.93 -11.48
CA SER A 109 8.00 2.45 -11.22
C SER A 109 7.60 2.66 -9.77
N GLY A 110 8.51 2.44 -8.81
CA GLY A 110 8.28 2.70 -7.39
C GLY A 110 7.99 4.18 -7.10
N LEU A 111 8.78 5.09 -7.67
CA LEU A 111 8.54 6.54 -7.57
C LEU A 111 7.16 6.93 -8.11
N SER A 112 6.77 6.37 -9.26
CA SER A 112 5.45 6.60 -9.87
C SER A 112 4.32 6.18 -8.95
N VAL A 113 4.38 4.95 -8.42
CA VAL A 113 3.34 4.41 -7.54
C VAL A 113 3.21 5.21 -6.26
N ALA A 114 4.34 5.62 -5.66
CA ALA A 114 4.33 6.46 -4.48
C ALA A 114 3.62 7.80 -4.74
N ALA A 115 3.92 8.47 -5.85
CA ALA A 115 3.26 9.71 -6.25
C ALA A 115 1.74 9.49 -6.44
N GLY A 116 1.34 8.45 -7.17
CA GLY A 116 -0.07 8.11 -7.42
C GLY A 116 -0.85 7.81 -6.14
N MET A 117 -0.28 7.04 -5.22
CA MET A 117 -0.94 6.68 -3.96
C MET A 117 -1.15 7.90 -3.06
N VAL A 118 -0.10 8.70 -2.85
CA VAL A 118 -0.17 9.88 -1.97
C VAL A 118 -1.11 10.93 -2.53
N VAL A 119 -0.91 11.31 -3.79
CA VAL A 119 -1.71 12.36 -4.43
C VAL A 119 -3.12 11.89 -4.69
N GLY A 120 -3.29 10.66 -5.19
CA GLY A 120 -4.60 10.09 -5.51
C GLY A 120 -5.50 10.00 -4.29
N SER A 121 -5.01 9.42 -3.19
CA SER A 121 -5.79 9.29 -1.95
C SER A 121 -6.16 10.65 -1.33
N SER A 122 -5.22 11.59 -1.34
CA SER A 122 -5.44 12.93 -0.80
C SER A 122 -6.44 13.72 -1.66
N TRP A 123 -6.30 13.66 -2.97
CA TRP A 123 -7.15 14.38 -3.91
C TRP A 123 -8.60 13.85 -3.93
N ILE A 124 -8.77 12.52 -3.89
CA ILE A 124 -10.11 11.90 -3.77
C ILE A 124 -10.79 12.35 -2.47
N LYS A 125 -10.03 12.39 -1.35
CA LYS A 125 -10.55 12.84 -0.07
C LYS A 125 -10.98 14.31 -0.10
N GLU A 126 -10.16 15.20 -0.67
CA GLU A 126 -10.49 16.62 -0.81
C GLU A 126 -11.79 16.83 -1.60
N HIS A 127 -11.96 16.11 -2.72
CA HIS A 127 -13.21 16.19 -3.51
C HIS A 127 -14.43 15.65 -2.75
N SER A 128 -14.28 14.57 -2.00
CA SER A 128 -15.39 14.00 -1.22
C SER A 128 -15.82 14.90 -0.05
N GLN A 129 -14.89 15.70 0.50
CA GLN A 129 -15.22 16.66 1.55
C GLN A 129 -15.97 17.90 1.04
N LEU A 130 -15.77 18.28 -0.23
CA LEU A 130 -16.50 19.40 -0.86
C LEU A 130 -17.97 19.07 -1.12
N GLU A 131 -18.32 17.79 -1.23
CA GLU A 131 -19.69 17.32 -1.46
C GLU A 131 -20.54 17.18 -0.18
N GLY A 132 -19.91 17.14 1.01
CA GLY A 132 -20.57 16.87 2.30
C GLY A 132 -20.34 17.93 3.37
N ARG A 133 -21.01 19.08 3.29
CA ARG A 133 -20.96 20.10 4.34
C ARG A 133 -22.04 19.85 5.40
N GLY A 134 -21.67 19.62 6.63
CA GLY A 134 -22.57 19.94 7.74
C GLY A 134 -22.44 19.25 9.09
N GLU A 135 -21.87 18.06 9.25
CA GLU A 135 -21.85 17.36 10.58
C GLU A 135 -20.49 16.75 10.92
N ALA A 136 -19.45 17.57 10.82
CA ALA A 136 -18.08 17.02 10.66
C ALA A 136 -17.37 16.56 11.94
N GLY A 137 -17.71 17.05 13.13
CA GLY A 137 -16.95 16.78 14.37
C GLY A 137 -17.25 15.42 15.00
N ALA A 138 -18.51 15.20 15.41
CA ALA A 138 -18.94 13.96 16.07
C ALA A 138 -18.85 12.74 15.14
N ARG A 139 -19.16 12.92 13.84
CA ARG A 139 -19.01 11.89 12.83
C ARG A 139 -17.54 11.49 12.60
N ARG A 140 -16.59 12.44 12.66
CA ARG A 140 -15.15 12.14 12.55
C ARG A 140 -14.64 11.31 13.72
N ALA A 141 -15.06 11.63 14.94
CA ALA A 141 -14.70 10.87 16.13
C ALA A 141 -15.28 9.44 16.10
N ALA A 142 -16.55 9.29 15.70
CA ALA A 142 -17.19 7.98 15.57
C ALA A 142 -16.56 7.14 14.45
N ILE A 143 -16.21 7.76 13.31
CA ILE A 143 -15.49 7.09 12.22
C ILE A 143 -14.09 6.68 12.68
N ALA A 144 -13.33 7.55 13.35
CA ALA A 144 -11.99 7.22 13.84
C ALA A 144 -12.01 6.06 14.83
N LEU A 145 -13.02 6.01 15.72
CA LEU A 145 -13.18 4.92 16.67
C LEU A 145 -13.54 3.59 15.99
N SER A 146 -14.51 3.60 15.07
CA SER A 146 -14.92 2.40 14.32
C SER A 146 -13.80 1.90 13.39
N LEU A 147 -13.01 2.79 12.80
CA LEU A 147 -11.85 2.44 11.98
C LEU A 147 -10.69 1.87 12.81
N GLY A 148 -10.50 2.35 14.05
CA GLY A 148 -9.56 1.76 14.98
C GLY A 148 -9.88 0.29 15.29
N PHE A 149 -11.17 -0.02 15.50
CA PHE A 149 -11.64 -1.41 15.64
C PHE A 149 -11.46 -2.23 14.37
N ALA A 150 -11.80 -1.66 13.19
CA ALA A 150 -11.63 -2.34 11.90
C ALA A 150 -10.15 -2.62 11.57
N GLY A 151 -9.25 -1.67 11.92
CA GLY A 151 -7.81 -1.85 11.76
C GLY A 151 -7.27 -2.97 12.64
N GLY A 152 -7.66 -3.01 13.92
CA GLY A 152 -7.30 -4.08 14.85
C GLY A 152 -7.84 -5.45 14.40
N ALA A 153 -9.08 -5.52 13.93
CA ALA A 153 -9.66 -6.73 13.35
C ALA A 153 -8.88 -7.18 12.11
N GLY A 154 -8.49 -6.25 11.23
CA GLY A 154 -7.67 -6.55 10.06
C GLY A 154 -6.33 -7.18 10.41
N VAL A 155 -5.64 -6.65 11.44
CA VAL A 155 -4.38 -7.26 11.94
C VAL A 155 -4.63 -8.67 12.48
N LEU A 156 -5.69 -8.90 13.24
CA LEU A 156 -6.03 -10.24 13.75
C LEU A 156 -6.35 -11.22 12.63
N VAL A 157 -7.00 -10.77 11.55
CA VAL A 157 -7.24 -11.60 10.34
C VAL A 157 -5.92 -11.94 9.66
N CYS A 158 -4.96 -11.01 9.57
CA CYS A 158 -3.61 -11.30 9.08
C CYS A 158 -2.88 -12.32 9.98
N CYS A 159 -3.01 -12.21 11.30
CA CYS A 159 -2.44 -13.19 12.24
C CYS A 159 -3.03 -14.60 12.00
N ALA A 160 -4.34 -14.71 11.79
CA ALA A 160 -4.98 -15.96 11.43
C ALA A 160 -4.43 -16.54 10.11
N GLY A 161 -4.19 -15.69 9.11
CA GLY A 161 -3.52 -16.09 7.86
C GLY A 161 -2.11 -16.64 8.09
N ALA A 162 -1.32 -15.99 8.96
CA ALA A 162 0.03 -16.45 9.31
C ALA A 162 0.01 -17.80 10.05
N VAL A 163 -0.94 -18.00 10.96
CA VAL A 163 -1.14 -19.29 11.62
C VAL A 163 -1.53 -20.38 10.61
N LEU A 164 -2.48 -20.10 9.71
CA LEU A 164 -2.86 -21.04 8.65
C LEU A 164 -1.66 -21.42 7.77
N LEU A 165 -0.84 -20.42 7.40
CA LEU A 165 0.36 -20.66 6.60
C LEU A 165 1.41 -21.48 7.37
N SER A 166 1.51 -21.30 8.70
CA SER A 166 2.42 -22.10 9.54
C SER A 166 2.05 -23.59 9.57
N LEU A 167 0.78 -23.92 9.36
CA LEU A 167 0.31 -25.30 9.27
C LEU A 167 0.70 -25.98 7.95
N ALA A 168 0.96 -25.17 6.91
CA ALA A 168 1.38 -25.65 5.60
C ALA A 168 2.90 -25.82 5.46
N ALA A 169 3.68 -25.32 6.41
CA ALA A 169 5.12 -25.24 6.29
C ALA A 169 5.81 -26.62 6.20
N ASP A 170 5.20 -27.67 6.74
CA ASP A 170 5.78 -29.00 6.86
C ASP A 170 5.31 -29.98 5.77
N ASP A 171 4.11 -29.83 5.21
CA ASP A 171 3.44 -30.87 4.41
C ASP A 171 3.56 -30.65 2.89
N GLY A 172 4.06 -29.49 2.43
CA GLY A 172 4.13 -29.15 1.00
C GLY A 172 2.76 -29.01 0.32
N ASP A 173 1.68 -29.07 1.07
CA ASP A 173 0.32 -28.92 0.58
C ASP A 173 0.00 -27.50 0.18
N LEU A 174 -0.61 -27.32 -0.99
CA LEU A 174 -0.97 -25.98 -1.52
C LEU A 174 -2.30 -25.45 -0.98
N TRP A 175 -3.15 -26.28 -0.40
CA TRP A 175 -4.47 -25.86 0.05
C TRP A 175 -4.44 -24.83 1.20
N PRO A 176 -3.51 -24.90 2.20
CA PRO A 176 -3.47 -23.88 3.23
C PRO A 176 -3.00 -22.52 2.67
N VAL A 177 -2.12 -22.54 1.65
CA VAL A 177 -1.71 -21.32 0.94
C VAL A 177 -2.90 -20.70 0.20
N ALA A 178 -3.72 -21.52 -0.46
CA ALA A 178 -4.91 -21.06 -1.17
C ALA A 178 -5.95 -20.44 -0.24
N VAL A 179 -6.05 -20.91 1.02
CA VAL A 179 -6.93 -20.32 2.05
C VAL A 179 -6.27 -19.11 2.71
N ALA A 180 -4.98 -19.17 3.03
CA ALA A 180 -4.27 -18.08 3.69
C ALA A 180 -4.19 -16.81 2.82
N ALA A 181 -4.04 -16.95 1.49
CA ALA A 181 -3.91 -15.80 0.59
C ALA A 181 -5.13 -14.84 0.64
N PRO A 182 -6.39 -15.28 0.49
CA PRO A 182 -7.55 -14.39 0.64
C PRO A 182 -7.72 -13.87 2.07
N VAL A 183 -7.35 -14.64 3.09
CA VAL A 183 -7.38 -14.20 4.49
C VAL A 183 -6.39 -13.05 4.70
N PHE A 184 -5.15 -13.17 4.22
CA PHE A 184 -4.17 -12.08 4.23
C PHE A 184 -4.65 -10.87 3.45
N GLY A 185 -5.22 -11.07 2.24
CA GLY A 185 -5.74 -9.99 1.40
C GLY A 185 -6.85 -9.20 2.11
N LEU A 186 -7.78 -9.90 2.76
CA LEU A 186 -8.84 -9.26 3.55
C LEU A 186 -8.27 -8.50 4.75
N GLY A 187 -7.39 -9.11 5.54
CA GLY A 187 -6.77 -8.49 6.71
C GLY A 187 -5.94 -7.26 6.33
N TYR A 188 -5.12 -7.36 5.30
CA TYR A 188 -4.35 -6.25 4.76
C TYR A 188 -5.25 -5.11 4.28
N GLY A 189 -6.28 -5.42 3.49
CA GLY A 189 -7.23 -4.44 2.98
C GLY A 189 -7.94 -3.67 4.11
N LEU A 190 -8.44 -4.37 5.11
CA LEU A 190 -9.08 -3.75 6.29
C LEU A 190 -8.11 -2.84 7.05
N THR A 191 -6.90 -3.33 7.33
CA THR A 191 -5.88 -2.56 8.05
C THR A 191 -5.46 -1.31 7.27
N MET A 192 -5.27 -1.44 5.96
CA MET A 192 -4.84 -0.36 5.07
C MET A 192 -5.91 0.74 4.98
N VAL A 193 -7.16 0.37 4.70
CA VAL A 193 -8.27 1.34 4.60
C VAL A 193 -8.51 2.02 5.94
N ALA A 194 -8.57 1.25 7.02
CA ALA A 194 -8.79 1.79 8.36
C ALA A 194 -7.65 2.72 8.79
N GLY A 195 -6.40 2.28 8.65
CA GLY A 195 -5.22 3.05 9.02
C GLY A 195 -5.09 4.35 8.22
N LEU A 196 -5.20 4.27 6.88
CA LEU A 196 -5.14 5.46 6.03
C LEU A 196 -6.25 6.46 6.37
N THR A 197 -7.48 5.99 6.56
CA THR A 197 -8.61 6.88 6.88
C THR A 197 -8.44 7.53 8.25
N ALA A 198 -7.97 6.77 9.25
CA ALA A 198 -7.70 7.30 10.59
C ALA A 198 -6.61 8.39 10.55
N VAL A 199 -5.49 8.12 9.89
CA VAL A 199 -4.37 9.05 9.74
C VAL A 199 -4.80 10.32 8.97
N GLN A 200 -5.56 10.15 7.90
CA GLN A 200 -6.10 11.28 7.14
C GLN A 200 -7.16 12.09 7.93
N ALA A 201 -7.85 11.50 8.89
CA ALA A 201 -8.79 12.24 9.74
C ALA A 201 -8.08 13.22 10.70
N LEU A 202 -6.82 12.93 11.05
CA LEU A 202 -5.99 13.79 11.90
C LEU A 202 -5.28 14.90 11.12
N ALA A 203 -5.21 14.79 9.80
CA ALA A 203 -4.48 15.74 8.95
C ALA A 203 -5.31 16.99 8.64
N THR A 204 -4.62 18.13 8.53
CA THR A 204 -5.19 19.36 7.96
C THR A 204 -5.14 19.29 6.42
N PRO A 205 -5.89 20.15 5.67
CA PRO A 205 -5.78 20.20 4.22
C PRO A 205 -4.35 20.42 3.70
N GLN A 206 -3.52 21.17 4.47
CA GLN A 206 -2.14 21.50 4.12
C GLN A 206 -1.16 20.34 4.38
N THR A 207 -1.48 19.42 5.28
CA THR A 207 -0.59 18.30 5.68
C THR A 207 -1.09 16.94 5.22
N LEU A 208 -2.23 16.89 4.53
CA LEU A 208 -2.93 15.65 4.16
C LEU A 208 -2.04 14.69 3.35
N ALA A 209 -1.34 15.22 2.34
CA ALA A 209 -0.47 14.40 1.51
C ALA A 209 0.80 13.96 2.24
N GLY A 210 1.38 14.84 3.08
CA GLY A 210 2.55 14.51 3.90
C GLY A 210 2.25 13.37 4.89
N VAL A 211 1.11 13.45 5.59
CA VAL A 211 0.69 12.43 6.53
C VAL A 211 0.38 11.10 5.83
N ALA A 212 -0.30 11.14 4.67
CA ALA A 212 -0.53 9.95 3.86
C ALA A 212 0.80 9.33 3.36
N ALA A 213 1.78 10.16 2.98
CA ALA A 213 3.09 9.71 2.55
C ALA A 213 3.83 8.95 3.65
N VAL A 214 3.82 9.46 4.89
CA VAL A 214 4.44 8.79 6.04
C VAL A 214 3.74 7.44 6.32
N PHE A 215 2.40 7.42 6.29
CA PHE A 215 1.65 6.18 6.47
C PHE A 215 2.03 5.11 5.44
N TYR A 216 2.07 5.48 4.16
CA TYR A 216 2.46 4.56 3.11
C TYR A 216 3.92 4.12 3.23
N ALA A 217 4.85 5.04 3.51
CA ALA A 217 6.26 4.70 3.70
C ALA A 217 6.44 3.65 4.80
N LEU A 218 5.80 3.83 5.96
CA LEU A 218 5.83 2.86 7.06
C LEU A 218 5.21 1.52 6.67
N THR A 219 4.09 1.53 5.92
CA THR A 219 3.45 0.31 5.43
C THR A 219 4.36 -0.46 4.48
N TYR A 220 5.05 0.26 3.57
CA TYR A 220 5.94 -0.39 2.60
C TYR A 220 7.23 -0.94 3.22
N VAL A 221 7.67 -0.46 4.39
CA VAL A 221 8.74 -1.12 5.15
C VAL A 221 8.38 -2.57 5.49
N GLY A 222 7.09 -2.84 5.72
CA GLY A 222 6.58 -4.19 5.95
C GLY A 222 6.78 -5.16 4.76
N PHE A 223 6.92 -4.65 3.54
CA PHE A 223 7.24 -5.48 2.36
C PHE A 223 8.66 -6.06 2.38
N LEU A 224 9.53 -5.58 3.26
CA LEU A 224 10.84 -6.17 3.48
C LEU A 224 10.77 -7.42 4.37
N LEU A 225 9.65 -7.63 5.07
CA LEU A 225 9.49 -8.74 6.01
C LEU A 225 9.68 -10.12 5.35
N PRO A 226 9.12 -10.44 4.17
CA PRO A 226 9.36 -11.73 3.53
C PRO A 226 10.85 -11.98 3.23
N ALA A 227 11.58 -10.96 2.77
CA ALA A 227 13.02 -11.06 2.51
C ALA A 227 13.80 -11.26 3.82
N ALA A 228 13.43 -10.55 4.89
CA ALA A 228 14.02 -10.72 6.21
C ALA A 228 13.77 -12.14 6.78
N LEU A 229 12.55 -12.65 6.63
CA LEU A 229 12.22 -14.02 7.04
C LEU A 229 13.00 -15.06 6.23
N ALA A 230 13.11 -14.88 4.91
CA ALA A 230 13.88 -15.75 4.04
C ALA A 230 15.38 -15.78 4.41
N ALA A 231 15.95 -14.64 4.80
CA ALA A 231 17.36 -14.55 5.22
C ALA A 231 17.63 -15.34 6.52
N VAL A 232 16.64 -15.50 7.38
CA VAL A 232 16.76 -16.21 8.68
C VAL A 232 16.25 -17.65 8.60
N ALA A 233 15.47 -18.00 7.58
CA ALA A 233 14.85 -19.33 7.43
C ALA A 233 15.85 -20.49 7.36
N GLY A 234 17.12 -20.22 7.01
CA GLY A 234 18.18 -21.23 7.06
C GLY A 234 18.64 -21.60 8.48
N ALA A 235 18.38 -20.75 9.48
CA ALA A 235 18.78 -20.94 10.87
C ALA A 235 17.61 -21.23 11.81
N VAL A 236 16.38 -20.83 11.44
CA VAL A 236 15.17 -20.96 12.25
C VAL A 236 14.05 -21.54 11.39
N ASP A 237 13.30 -22.47 11.95
CA ASP A 237 12.15 -23.09 11.31
C ASP A 237 11.12 -22.01 10.86
N MET A 238 10.65 -22.10 9.60
CA MET A 238 9.69 -21.17 9.02
C MET A 238 8.40 -21.09 9.83
N ARG A 239 7.96 -22.20 10.41
CA ARG A 239 6.79 -22.26 11.28
C ARG A 239 6.95 -21.35 12.50
N ILE A 240 8.13 -21.39 13.16
CA ILE A 240 8.43 -20.55 14.32
C ILE A 240 8.43 -19.08 13.90
N LEU A 241 9.02 -18.76 12.74
CA LEU A 241 9.04 -17.39 12.21
C LEU A 241 7.64 -16.85 11.94
N LEU A 242 6.76 -17.64 11.32
CA LEU A 242 5.37 -17.25 11.03
C LEU A 242 4.56 -17.05 12.32
N LEU A 243 4.73 -17.93 13.31
CA LEU A 243 4.08 -17.79 14.61
C LEU A 243 4.59 -16.58 15.39
N ALA A 244 5.89 -16.25 15.29
CA ALA A 244 6.45 -15.04 15.88
C ALA A 244 5.86 -13.78 15.24
N VAL A 245 5.71 -13.74 13.92
CA VAL A 245 5.03 -12.64 13.20
C VAL A 245 3.58 -12.50 13.67
N ALA A 246 2.85 -13.62 13.80
CA ALA A 246 1.48 -13.59 14.32
C ALA A 246 1.41 -13.07 15.75
N ALA A 247 2.32 -13.48 16.63
CA ALA A 247 2.39 -12.99 18.02
C ALA A 247 2.65 -11.48 18.09
N VAL A 248 3.60 -10.96 17.31
CA VAL A 248 3.86 -9.52 17.20
C VAL A 248 2.62 -8.77 16.70
N GLY A 249 1.91 -9.32 15.70
CA GLY A 249 0.66 -8.74 15.20
C GLY A 249 -0.43 -8.66 16.29
N VAL A 250 -0.63 -9.71 17.07
CA VAL A 250 -1.59 -9.72 18.19
C VAL A 250 -1.21 -8.68 19.25
N LEU A 251 0.07 -8.58 19.63
CA LEU A 251 0.53 -7.57 20.57
C LEU A 251 0.31 -6.14 20.05
N THR A 252 0.54 -5.92 18.77
CA THR A 252 0.30 -4.63 18.10
C THR A 252 -1.20 -4.29 18.12
N ALA A 253 -2.07 -5.22 17.80
CA ALA A 253 -3.52 -5.03 17.85
C ALA A 253 -4.01 -4.74 19.28
N ALA A 254 -3.48 -5.44 20.28
CA ALA A 254 -3.80 -5.21 21.68
C ALA A 254 -3.34 -3.82 22.16
N ALA A 255 -2.10 -3.42 21.84
CA ALA A 255 -1.57 -2.11 22.18
C ALA A 255 -2.37 -0.98 21.54
N SER A 256 -2.73 -1.12 20.25
CA SER A 256 -3.56 -0.13 19.54
C SER A 256 -4.95 0.00 20.17
N SER A 257 -5.58 -1.10 20.54
CA SER A 257 -6.89 -1.09 21.18
C SER A 257 -6.87 -0.48 22.59
N ALA A 258 -5.78 -0.68 23.35
CA ALA A 258 -5.59 -0.08 24.67
C ALA A 258 -5.42 1.45 24.58
N SER A 259 -4.64 1.92 23.60
CA SER A 259 -4.45 3.36 23.36
C SER A 259 -5.76 4.08 23.01
N LEU A 260 -6.61 3.47 22.20
CA LEU A 260 -7.93 4.01 21.83
C LEU A 260 -8.89 4.10 23.02
N ARG A 261 -8.86 3.13 23.94
CA ARG A 261 -9.68 3.16 25.18
C ARG A 261 -9.21 4.25 26.14
N GLY A 262 -7.91 4.56 26.16
CA GLY A 262 -7.35 5.67 26.95
C GLY A 262 -7.86 7.04 26.51
N LEU A 263 -7.94 7.27 25.20
CA LEU A 263 -8.44 8.51 24.61
C LEU A 263 -9.95 8.73 24.85
N GLY A 264 -10.76 7.67 24.91
CA GLY A 264 -12.20 7.78 25.19
C GLY A 264 -12.55 8.00 26.67
N ARG A 265 -11.60 7.83 27.59
CA ARG A 265 -11.82 8.07 29.05
C ARG A 265 -11.39 9.46 29.51
N GLY A 266 -10.75 10.23 28.65
CA GLY A 266 -10.27 11.60 28.96
C GLY A 266 -11.20 12.72 28.49
N GLN A 267 -12.37 12.40 27.94
CA GLN A 267 -13.45 13.33 27.59
C GLN A 267 -14.64 13.10 28.53
#